data_3f2bc03cbfd8b16a8072f949a49a0b06
#
_entry.id   3f2bc03cbfd8b16a8072f949a49a0b06
#
_cell.length_a   1.000
_cell.length_b   1.000
_cell.length_c   1.000
_cell.angle_alpha   90.00
_cell.angle_beta   90.00
_cell.angle_gamma   90.00
#
_symmetry.space_group_name_H-M   'P 1'
#
loop_
_entity.id
_entity.type
_entity.pdbx_description
1 polymer ?
#
loop_
_entity_poly.entity_id
_entity_poly.type
_entity_poly.pdbx_seq_one_letter_code
_entity_poly.pdbx_strand_id
1 'polypeptide(L)'
;DAVVDLNVFTENGKQPLRTLNVPSKNYLVIAVDSLAPGDKTLTVNVLPRSGRINSFVIDEQGKGLRALGGDFVNPINTPSRSLVIPAIPNQGKRPGQGAAPAHVLRLLTPGEVDASVTVELLSADGVFIPVGLNSRAVSAGVVTEFTFSPKISSSAFAVKITSTEPVVAAVESSVVSGGRRDFVWSTPAPELTEFTMAVTGLSPLVVFAGSEINVAVEVTLVNGKVSRNAIKGSDIATWRVPASARSFTITKVGEQTYAGALVSSVNGYGYFPIAPGSVLTRVEIPDSNIRILNP
;
A
#
# COMPACT_ATOMS: atom_id res chain seq x y z
N ASP A 1 -24.41 12.20 5.90
CA ASP A 1 -23.38 13.23 5.66
C ASP A 1 -22.17 12.93 6.54
N ALA A 2 -21.01 13.30 6.08
CA ALA A 2 -19.78 13.23 6.86
C ALA A 2 -19.06 14.58 6.84
N VAL A 3 -18.47 14.95 7.97
CA VAL A 3 -17.57 16.10 8.06
C VAL A 3 -16.14 15.58 8.16
N VAL A 4 -15.27 16.07 7.30
CA VAL A 4 -13.93 15.51 7.12
C VAL A 4 -12.89 16.63 7.15
N ASP A 5 -11.85 16.45 7.94
CA ASP A 5 -10.66 17.29 7.91
C ASP A 5 -9.61 16.69 6.98
N LEU A 6 -9.02 17.53 6.16
CA LEU A 6 -7.86 17.21 5.35
C LEU A 6 -6.63 17.93 5.92
N ASN A 7 -5.69 17.16 6.45
CA ASN A 7 -4.34 17.64 6.75
C ASN A 7 -3.43 17.29 5.57
N VAL A 8 -2.88 18.28 4.94
CA VAL A 8 -1.97 18.12 3.81
C VAL A 8 -0.56 18.45 4.25
N PHE A 9 0.37 17.58 3.91
CA PHE A 9 1.81 17.75 4.19
C PHE A 9 2.55 17.68 2.85
N THR A 10 3.55 18.53 2.70
CA THR A 10 4.37 18.61 1.50
C THR A 10 5.85 18.62 1.86
N GLU A 11 6.74 18.66 0.87
CA GLU A 11 8.17 18.89 1.09
C GLU A 11 8.47 20.24 1.75
N ASN A 12 7.52 21.19 1.71
CA ASN A 12 7.63 22.51 2.32
C ASN A 12 6.92 22.60 3.68
N GLY A 13 6.39 21.47 4.19
CA GLY A 13 5.73 21.39 5.48
C GLY A 13 4.23 21.24 5.41
N LYS A 14 3.58 21.40 6.57
CA LYS A 14 2.14 21.23 6.73
C LYS A 14 1.38 22.42 6.15
N GLN A 15 0.40 22.13 5.32
CA GLN A 15 -0.52 23.11 4.73
C GLN A 15 -1.68 23.46 5.68
N PRO A 16 -2.38 24.59 5.46
CA PRO A 16 -3.58 24.93 6.23
C PRO A 16 -4.64 23.84 6.20
N LEU A 17 -5.25 23.57 7.35
CA LEU A 17 -6.34 22.61 7.50
C LEU A 17 -7.53 22.99 6.61
N ARG A 18 -8.09 22.03 5.91
CA ARG A 18 -9.36 22.15 5.17
C ARG A 18 -10.39 21.22 5.74
N THR A 19 -11.58 21.75 6.02
CA THR A 19 -12.73 20.95 6.43
C THR A 19 -13.73 20.86 5.28
N LEU A 20 -14.19 19.65 5.00
CA LEU A 20 -15.10 19.35 3.91
C LEU A 20 -16.38 18.72 4.44
N ASN A 21 -17.48 18.95 3.73
CA ASN A 21 -18.75 18.28 3.98
C ASN A 21 -19.02 17.32 2.81
N VAL A 22 -19.13 16.03 3.11
CA VAL A 22 -19.42 14.98 2.12
C VAL A 22 -20.86 14.54 2.30
N PRO A 23 -21.76 14.84 1.36
CA PRO A 23 -23.16 14.44 1.47
C PRO A 23 -23.32 12.92 1.48
N SER A 24 -24.35 12.45 2.19
CA SER A 24 -24.67 11.01 2.25
C SER A 24 -24.93 10.44 0.86
N LYS A 25 -24.42 9.24 0.61
CA LYS A 25 -24.56 8.54 -0.68
C LYS A 25 -23.98 9.30 -1.88
N ASN A 26 -23.05 10.21 -1.63
CA ASN A 26 -22.40 11.01 -2.66
C ASN A 26 -20.88 10.90 -2.55
N TYR A 27 -20.16 11.52 -3.49
CA TYR A 27 -18.69 11.58 -3.48
C TYR A 27 -18.22 13.01 -3.79
N LEU A 28 -17.01 13.32 -3.35
CA LEU A 28 -16.28 14.52 -3.73
C LEU A 28 -15.00 14.13 -4.44
N VAL A 29 -14.69 14.78 -5.54
CA VAL A 29 -13.40 14.71 -6.22
C VAL A 29 -12.67 16.03 -5.99
N ILE A 30 -11.45 15.96 -5.49
CA ILE A 30 -10.66 17.14 -5.17
C ILE A 30 -9.34 17.03 -5.95
N ALA A 31 -9.07 18.02 -6.78
CA ALA A 31 -7.76 18.15 -7.41
C ALA A 31 -6.71 18.45 -6.34
N VAL A 32 -5.75 17.54 -6.15
CA VAL A 32 -4.74 17.63 -5.07
C VAL A 32 -3.85 18.85 -5.25
N ASP A 33 -3.59 19.27 -6.49
CA ASP A 33 -2.86 20.51 -6.80
C ASP A 33 -3.50 21.75 -6.17
N SER A 34 -4.82 21.73 -5.97
CA SER A 34 -5.52 22.83 -5.29
C SER A 34 -5.29 22.86 -3.78
N LEU A 35 -4.80 21.78 -3.22
CA LEU A 35 -4.51 21.67 -1.79
C LEU A 35 -3.10 22.18 -1.44
N ALA A 36 -2.16 22.06 -2.38
CA ALA A 36 -0.76 22.46 -2.22
C ALA A 36 -0.19 22.97 -3.56
N PRO A 37 -0.60 24.17 -4.01
CA PRO A 37 -0.19 24.70 -5.30
C PRO A 37 1.32 24.91 -5.40
N GLY A 38 1.96 24.30 -6.40
CA GLY A 38 3.38 24.43 -6.68
C GLY A 38 4.27 23.45 -5.92
N ASP A 39 3.76 22.69 -4.96
CA ASP A 39 4.48 21.63 -4.28
C ASP A 39 4.56 20.38 -5.18
N LYS A 40 5.65 19.61 -5.03
CA LYS A 40 5.93 18.44 -5.86
C LYS A 40 5.51 17.13 -5.21
N THR A 41 5.54 17.11 -3.89
CA THR A 41 5.23 15.92 -3.10
C THR A 41 4.14 16.24 -2.10
N LEU A 42 3.24 15.31 -1.88
CA LEU A 42 2.23 15.50 -0.85
C LEU A 42 1.83 14.17 -0.19
N THR A 43 1.37 14.32 1.05
CA THR A 43 0.68 13.29 1.80
C THR A 43 -0.59 13.91 2.38
N VAL A 44 -1.72 13.24 2.19
CA VAL A 44 -3.01 13.71 2.69
C VAL A 44 -3.47 12.79 3.81
N ASN A 45 -3.69 13.37 4.99
CA ASN A 45 -4.38 12.69 6.08
C ASN A 45 -5.85 13.09 6.06
N VAL A 46 -6.72 12.10 5.93
CA VAL A 46 -8.17 12.27 5.84
C VAL A 46 -8.79 11.83 7.14
N LEU A 47 -9.28 12.76 7.94
CA LEU A 47 -9.80 12.52 9.28
C LEU A 47 -11.30 12.82 9.35
N PRO A 48 -12.18 11.81 9.40
CA PRO A 48 -13.61 12.05 9.60
C PRO A 48 -13.87 12.52 11.03
N ARG A 49 -14.48 13.72 11.18
CA ARG A 49 -14.98 14.25 12.45
C ARG A 49 -16.35 13.65 12.79
N SER A 50 -17.15 13.42 11.75
CA SER A 50 -18.47 12.77 11.90
C SER A 50 -18.78 11.99 10.63
N GLY A 51 -19.64 10.98 10.74
CA GLY A 51 -20.02 10.10 9.65
C GLY A 51 -18.91 9.08 9.31
N ARG A 52 -19.08 8.44 8.16
CA ARG A 52 -18.14 7.43 7.62
C ARG A 52 -17.85 7.75 6.18
N ILE A 53 -16.59 7.64 5.79
CA ILE A 53 -16.12 7.83 4.43
C ILE A 53 -15.19 6.69 4.03
N ASN A 54 -15.04 6.52 2.73
CA ASN A 54 -13.93 5.83 2.12
C ASN A 54 -13.20 6.84 1.23
N SER A 55 -11.88 6.81 1.24
CA SER A 55 -11.05 7.73 0.48
C SER A 55 -9.88 7.01 -0.17
N PHE A 56 -9.46 7.47 -1.32
CA PHE A 56 -8.27 7.03 -2.03
C PHE A 56 -7.73 8.19 -2.87
N VAL A 57 -6.49 8.08 -3.29
CA VAL A 57 -5.86 9.03 -4.20
C VAL A 57 -5.63 8.33 -5.53
N ILE A 58 -5.91 9.04 -6.63
CA ILE A 58 -5.48 8.67 -7.97
C ILE A 58 -4.30 9.57 -8.30
N ASP A 59 -3.15 8.96 -8.60
CA ASP A 59 -1.97 9.65 -9.13
C ASP A 59 -1.91 9.41 -10.63
N GLU A 60 -1.90 10.49 -11.41
CA GLU A 60 -1.78 10.46 -12.87
C GLU A 60 -0.56 11.28 -13.27
N GLN A 61 0.39 10.63 -13.95
CA GLN A 61 1.60 11.28 -14.40
C GLN A 61 1.59 11.48 -15.91
N GLY A 62 2.09 12.64 -16.34
CA GLY A 62 2.19 12.99 -17.74
C GLY A 62 3.39 13.87 -18.06
N LYS A 63 3.76 13.88 -19.33
CA LYS A 63 4.76 14.82 -19.89
C LYS A 63 4.21 15.47 -21.15
N GLY A 64 3.77 16.71 -21.02
CA GLY A 64 3.00 17.38 -22.07
C GLY A 64 1.70 16.62 -22.36
N LEU A 65 1.45 16.26 -23.61
CA LEU A 65 0.28 15.48 -24.02
C LEU A 65 0.46 13.95 -23.87
N ARG A 66 1.61 13.49 -23.39
CA ARG A 66 1.90 12.06 -23.25
C ARG A 66 1.61 11.61 -21.82
N ALA A 67 0.64 10.71 -21.66
CA ALA A 67 0.43 9.99 -20.41
C ALA A 67 1.62 9.06 -20.13
N LEU A 68 2.09 9.04 -18.89
CA LEU A 68 3.17 8.19 -18.39
C LEU A 68 2.65 7.05 -17.52
N GLY A 69 1.42 7.12 -17.07
CA GLY A 69 0.77 6.13 -16.22
C GLY A 69 -0.21 6.75 -15.25
N GLY A 70 -0.93 5.89 -14.54
CA GLY A 70 -1.82 6.27 -13.44
C GLY A 70 -2.01 5.12 -12.48
N ASP A 71 -2.06 5.42 -11.19
CA ASP A 71 -2.24 4.41 -10.16
C ASP A 71 -3.18 4.86 -9.04
N PHE A 72 -3.80 3.89 -8.40
CA PHE A 72 -4.58 4.08 -7.18
C PHE A 72 -3.67 3.91 -5.97
N VAL A 73 -3.44 5.00 -5.24
CA VAL A 73 -2.66 4.94 -4.00
C VAL A 73 -3.57 4.44 -2.88
N ASN A 74 -3.26 3.25 -2.39
CA ASN A 74 -4.03 2.65 -1.29
C ASN A 74 -3.84 3.43 0.01
N PRO A 75 -4.90 3.62 0.82
CA PRO A 75 -4.80 4.31 2.08
C PRO A 75 -3.95 3.53 3.09
N ILE A 76 -3.22 4.28 3.92
CA ILE A 76 -2.48 3.77 5.08
C ILE A 76 -3.32 4.07 6.31
N ASN A 77 -3.66 3.05 7.10
CA ASN A 77 -4.60 3.21 8.21
C ASN A 77 -4.05 4.08 9.34
N THR A 78 -2.83 3.79 9.80
CA THR A 78 -2.22 4.50 10.94
C THR A 78 -0.72 4.64 10.76
N PRO A 79 -0.12 5.76 11.19
CA PRO A 79 1.33 5.87 11.31
C PRO A 79 1.87 4.84 12.31
N SER A 80 3.06 4.28 12.03
CA SER A 80 3.67 3.26 12.88
C SER A 80 5.20 3.44 12.95
N ARG A 81 5.80 2.94 14.03
CA ARG A 81 7.26 2.85 14.17
C ARG A 81 7.85 1.64 13.44
N SER A 82 7.02 0.71 13.03
CA SER A 82 7.41 -0.45 12.22
C SER A 82 6.41 -0.63 11.11
N LEU A 83 6.87 -0.59 9.87
CA LEU A 83 6.06 -0.76 8.67
C LEU A 83 6.70 -1.79 7.76
N VAL A 84 5.86 -2.59 7.10
CA VAL A 84 6.31 -3.49 6.04
C VAL A 84 5.51 -3.19 4.77
N ILE A 85 6.20 -2.87 3.69
CA ILE A 85 5.65 -2.66 2.34
C ILE A 85 6.01 -3.90 1.52
N PRO A 86 5.12 -4.87 1.40
CA PRO A 86 5.37 -6.07 0.60
C PRO A 86 5.13 -5.80 -0.88
N ALA A 87 5.61 -6.72 -1.73
CA ALA A 87 5.31 -6.76 -3.16
C ALA A 87 5.69 -5.48 -3.94
N ILE A 88 6.87 -4.94 -3.69
CA ILE A 88 7.43 -3.88 -4.53
C ILE A 88 7.99 -4.52 -5.80
N PRO A 89 7.54 -4.12 -7.01
CA PRO A 89 8.01 -4.72 -8.24
C PRO A 89 9.46 -4.30 -8.53
N ASN A 90 10.30 -5.27 -8.86
CA ASN A 90 11.66 -5.04 -9.33
C ASN A 90 11.75 -5.40 -10.80
N GLN A 91 11.70 -4.39 -11.64
CA GLN A 91 11.94 -4.58 -13.07
C GLN A 91 13.39 -4.24 -13.37
N GLY A 92 14.25 -5.24 -13.34
CA GLY A 92 15.64 -5.11 -13.70
C GLY A 92 15.87 -4.52 -15.11
N LYS A 93 17.12 -4.18 -15.41
CA LYS A 93 17.53 -3.68 -16.73
C LYS A 93 17.10 -4.66 -17.83
N ARG A 94 16.32 -4.19 -18.79
CA ARG A 94 15.95 -4.97 -19.98
C ARG A 94 16.95 -4.76 -21.11
N PRO A 95 17.24 -5.78 -21.93
CA PRO A 95 18.08 -5.62 -23.11
C PRO A 95 17.58 -4.47 -24.00
N GLY A 96 18.46 -3.58 -24.40
CA GLY A 96 18.14 -2.42 -25.25
C GLY A 96 17.49 -1.23 -24.55
N GLN A 97 17.23 -1.29 -23.26
CA GLN A 97 16.74 -0.18 -22.44
C GLN A 97 17.83 0.32 -21.50
N GLY A 98 17.80 1.61 -21.16
CA GLY A 98 18.68 2.21 -20.16
C GLY A 98 18.53 1.57 -18.78
N ALA A 99 19.25 2.09 -17.79
CA ALA A 99 19.06 1.68 -16.40
C ALA A 99 17.58 1.84 -16.01
N ALA A 100 17.05 0.90 -15.21
CA ALA A 100 15.72 1.06 -14.61
C ALA A 100 15.71 2.34 -13.76
N PRO A 101 14.60 3.11 -13.76
CA PRO A 101 14.46 4.23 -12.84
C PRO A 101 14.61 3.75 -11.38
N ALA A 102 15.16 4.60 -10.53
CA ALA A 102 15.22 4.34 -9.10
C ALA A 102 13.81 4.27 -8.52
N HIS A 103 13.65 3.45 -7.48
CA HIS A 103 12.46 3.52 -6.63
C HIS A 103 12.51 4.80 -5.80
N VAL A 104 11.35 5.36 -5.50
CA VAL A 104 11.22 6.54 -4.64
C VAL A 104 10.47 6.11 -3.38
N LEU A 105 11.15 6.17 -2.24
CA LEU A 105 10.53 6.00 -0.93
C LEU A 105 10.09 7.36 -0.43
N ARG A 106 8.80 7.56 -0.26
CA ARG A 106 8.21 8.75 0.34
C ARG A 106 7.87 8.46 1.80
N LEU A 107 8.29 9.35 2.68
CA LEU A 107 8.13 9.25 4.13
C LEU A 107 7.53 10.54 4.70
N LEU A 108 6.72 10.40 5.73
CA LEU A 108 6.24 11.51 6.55
C LEU A 108 6.21 11.08 8.01
N THR A 109 6.76 11.91 8.88
CA THR A 109 6.53 11.88 10.33
C THR A 109 5.42 12.88 10.64
N PRO A 110 4.16 12.44 10.88
CA PRO A 110 3.04 13.38 11.03
C PRO A 110 2.99 14.06 12.40
N GLY A 111 3.83 13.62 13.36
CA GLY A 111 3.96 14.19 14.69
C GLY A 111 4.77 15.51 14.70
N GLU A 112 5.20 15.93 15.88
CA GLU A 112 5.97 17.15 16.11
C GLU A 112 7.46 16.88 16.35
N VAL A 113 7.88 15.63 16.43
CA VAL A 113 9.25 15.20 16.70
C VAL A 113 9.84 14.54 15.46
N ASP A 114 11.06 14.92 15.12
CA ASP A 114 11.81 14.31 14.02
C ASP A 114 12.06 12.83 14.27
N ALA A 115 11.99 12.04 13.22
CA ALA A 115 12.25 10.61 13.25
C ALA A 115 13.65 10.27 12.73
N SER A 116 14.23 9.20 13.28
CA SER A 116 15.35 8.49 12.66
C SER A 116 14.83 7.17 12.07
N VAL A 117 15.02 6.97 10.77
CA VAL A 117 14.44 5.88 10.01
C VAL A 117 15.52 4.97 9.44
N THR A 118 15.39 3.67 9.62
CA THR A 118 16.20 2.64 8.97
C THR A 118 15.32 1.82 8.04
N VAL A 119 15.81 1.57 6.83
CA VAL A 119 15.09 0.86 5.77
C VAL A 119 15.86 -0.41 5.42
N GLU A 120 15.22 -1.55 5.61
CA GLU A 120 15.72 -2.88 5.23
C GLU A 120 14.97 -3.37 4.00
N LEU A 121 15.68 -3.92 3.02
CA LEU A 121 15.09 -4.64 1.90
C LEU A 121 15.12 -6.13 2.18
N LEU A 122 13.96 -6.76 2.03
CA LEU A 122 13.77 -8.20 2.13
C LEU A 122 13.63 -8.77 0.72
N SER A 123 14.52 -9.65 0.32
CA SER A 123 14.54 -10.25 -1.03
C SER A 123 14.95 -11.72 -0.98
N ALA A 124 14.82 -12.42 -2.09
CA ALA A 124 15.32 -13.79 -2.22
C ALA A 124 16.87 -13.88 -2.11
N ASP A 125 17.56 -12.76 -2.31
CA ASP A 125 19.01 -12.67 -2.17
C ASP A 125 19.45 -12.37 -0.71
N GLY A 126 18.48 -12.23 0.22
CA GLY A 126 18.68 -11.93 1.64
C GLY A 126 18.16 -10.56 2.06
N VAL A 127 18.50 -10.16 3.27
CA VAL A 127 18.14 -8.87 3.89
C VAL A 127 19.34 -7.95 3.87
N PHE A 128 19.13 -6.70 3.43
CA PHE A 128 20.20 -5.69 3.41
C PHE A 128 19.63 -4.27 3.53
N ILE A 129 20.46 -3.35 4.00
CA ILE A 129 20.14 -1.93 4.07
C ILE A 129 20.73 -1.24 2.83
N PRO A 130 19.92 -0.58 1.99
CA PRO A 130 20.44 0.20 0.88
C PRO A 130 21.37 1.31 1.35
N VAL A 131 22.38 1.61 0.54
CA VAL A 131 23.32 2.71 0.84
C VAL A 131 22.56 4.01 1.06
N GLY A 132 22.81 4.66 2.18
CA GLY A 132 22.18 5.93 2.54
C GLY A 132 20.80 5.81 3.17
N LEU A 133 20.30 4.61 3.50
CA LEU A 133 19.00 4.41 4.16
C LEU A 133 19.10 3.81 5.58
N ASN A 134 20.26 3.95 6.21
CA ASN A 134 20.45 3.62 7.61
C ASN A 134 20.39 4.89 8.47
N SER A 135 19.57 4.89 9.50
CA SER A 135 19.42 6.01 10.47
C SER A 135 19.24 7.38 9.80
N ARG A 136 18.32 7.46 8.83
CA ARG A 136 18.02 8.71 8.11
C ARG A 136 17.10 9.59 8.92
N ALA A 137 17.46 10.86 9.05
CA ALA A 137 16.57 11.86 9.63
C ALA A 137 15.40 12.18 8.70
N VAL A 138 14.20 12.21 9.25
CA VAL A 138 12.95 12.63 8.61
C VAL A 138 12.33 13.69 9.50
N SER A 139 12.27 14.92 9.00
CA SER A 139 11.76 16.06 9.76
C SER A 139 10.25 15.93 9.98
N ALA A 140 9.81 16.30 11.17
CA ALA A 140 8.40 16.30 11.54
C ALA A 140 7.58 17.23 10.64
N GLY A 141 6.44 16.76 10.18
CA GLY A 141 5.52 17.51 9.34
C GLY A 141 5.98 17.78 7.90
N VAL A 142 7.12 17.23 7.48
CA VAL A 142 7.70 17.42 6.14
C VAL A 142 7.73 16.11 5.38
N VAL A 143 7.20 16.11 4.15
CA VAL A 143 7.31 14.93 3.25
C VAL A 143 8.75 14.85 2.73
N THR A 144 9.37 13.70 2.95
CA THR A 144 10.75 13.45 2.56
C THR A 144 10.81 12.29 1.57
N GLU A 145 11.61 12.42 0.51
CA GLU A 145 11.82 11.37 -0.48
C GLU A 145 13.27 10.88 -0.48
N PHE A 146 13.43 9.56 -0.60
CA PHE A 146 14.70 8.89 -0.78
C PHE A 146 14.65 7.99 -2.01
N THR A 147 15.64 8.10 -2.88
CA THR A 147 15.76 7.23 -4.04
C THR A 147 16.69 6.05 -3.75
N PHE A 148 16.34 4.88 -4.25
CA PHE A 148 17.20 3.69 -4.15
C PHE A 148 17.02 2.77 -5.35
N SER A 149 18.07 2.02 -5.68
CA SER A 149 18.09 1.08 -6.82
C SER A 149 18.77 -0.22 -6.39
N PRO A 150 17.99 -1.19 -5.89
CA PRO A 150 18.55 -2.44 -5.40
C PRO A 150 19.06 -3.29 -6.57
N LYS A 151 20.18 -3.97 -6.33
CA LYS A 151 20.74 -4.97 -7.26
C LYS A 151 20.35 -6.36 -6.74
N ILE A 152 19.13 -6.78 -7.02
CA ILE A 152 18.56 -8.06 -6.61
C ILE A 152 18.09 -8.86 -7.84
N SER A 153 18.08 -10.18 -7.71
CA SER A 153 17.69 -11.10 -8.78
C SER A 153 16.18 -11.30 -8.86
N SER A 154 15.46 -11.13 -7.75
CA SER A 154 14.02 -11.35 -7.66
C SER A 154 13.21 -10.29 -8.40
N SER A 155 12.08 -10.68 -8.97
CA SER A 155 11.14 -9.78 -9.67
C SER A 155 10.31 -8.90 -8.74
N ALA A 156 10.32 -9.18 -7.45
CA ALA A 156 9.68 -8.38 -6.42
C ALA A 156 10.47 -8.52 -5.10
N PHE A 157 10.33 -7.52 -4.23
CA PHE A 157 10.93 -7.48 -2.92
C PHE A 157 9.98 -6.79 -1.93
N ALA A 158 10.35 -6.76 -0.66
CA ALA A 158 9.65 -6.00 0.36
C ALA A 158 10.59 -4.99 1.01
N VAL A 159 10.01 -3.95 1.59
CA VAL A 159 10.70 -2.95 2.40
C VAL A 159 10.16 -3.03 3.82
N LYS A 160 11.07 -3.18 4.79
CA LYS A 160 10.77 -3.02 6.20
C LYS A 160 11.36 -1.69 6.68
N ILE A 161 10.56 -0.91 7.38
CA ILE A 161 10.93 0.39 7.91
C ILE A 161 10.84 0.34 9.43
N THR A 162 11.92 0.72 10.09
CA THR A 162 11.96 0.90 11.54
C THR A 162 12.25 2.37 11.82
N SER A 163 11.49 2.99 12.73
CA SER A 163 11.56 4.40 13.02
C SER A 163 11.48 4.67 14.52
N THR A 164 12.14 5.73 14.98
CA THR A 164 12.03 6.21 16.38
C THR A 164 10.68 6.83 16.68
N GLU A 165 10.03 7.44 15.68
CA GLU A 165 8.69 8.01 15.79
C GLU A 165 7.73 7.39 14.77
N PRO A 166 6.41 7.45 15.00
CA PRO A 166 5.44 6.92 14.03
C PRO A 166 5.55 7.65 12.69
N VAL A 167 5.69 6.87 11.62
CA VAL A 167 5.79 7.37 10.24
C VAL A 167 4.72 6.74 9.36
N VAL A 168 4.42 7.40 8.24
CA VAL A 168 3.75 6.81 7.09
C VAL A 168 4.73 6.73 5.93
N ALA A 169 4.58 5.72 5.08
CA ALA A 169 5.51 5.47 3.99
C ALA A 169 4.81 4.91 2.77
N ALA A 170 5.33 5.20 1.57
CA ALA A 170 4.94 4.55 0.34
C ALA A 170 6.14 4.47 -0.60
N VAL A 171 6.17 3.47 -1.48
CA VAL A 171 7.22 3.33 -2.50
C VAL A 171 6.59 3.45 -3.88
N GLU A 172 7.06 4.43 -4.65
CA GLU A 172 6.80 4.52 -6.08
C GLU A 172 7.82 3.71 -6.85
N SER A 173 7.34 2.90 -7.79
CA SER A 173 8.16 2.10 -8.66
C SER A 173 7.75 2.30 -10.10
N SER A 174 8.67 2.76 -10.95
CA SER A 174 8.45 2.78 -12.39
C SER A 174 8.47 1.36 -12.95
N VAL A 175 7.47 1.02 -13.74
CA VAL A 175 7.30 -0.28 -14.35
C VAL A 175 7.11 -0.15 -15.87
N VAL A 176 7.32 -1.24 -16.60
CA VAL A 176 7.02 -1.32 -18.02
C VAL A 176 6.10 -2.49 -18.26
N SER A 177 4.91 -2.22 -18.78
CA SER A 177 3.92 -3.23 -19.13
C SER A 177 3.52 -3.07 -20.59
N GLY A 178 3.48 -4.17 -21.36
CA GLY A 178 3.15 -4.12 -22.80
C GLY A 178 4.01 -3.16 -23.64
N GLY A 179 5.27 -2.90 -23.23
CA GLY A 179 6.16 -1.94 -23.88
C GLY A 179 5.89 -0.47 -23.52
N ARG A 180 4.90 -0.18 -22.69
CA ARG A 180 4.56 1.17 -22.19
C ARG A 180 5.14 1.38 -20.80
N ARG A 181 5.53 2.61 -20.52
CA ARG A 181 5.92 3.02 -19.16
C ARG A 181 4.65 3.21 -18.35
N ASP A 182 4.72 2.79 -17.11
CA ASP A 182 3.73 2.93 -16.08
C ASP A 182 4.44 3.08 -14.74
N PHE A 183 3.72 3.29 -13.66
CA PHE A 183 4.26 3.29 -12.30
C PHE A 183 3.24 2.66 -11.35
N VAL A 184 3.70 2.30 -10.17
CA VAL A 184 2.85 1.74 -9.13
C VAL A 184 3.30 2.24 -7.76
N TRP A 185 2.33 2.57 -6.91
CA TRP A 185 2.51 2.90 -5.51
C TRP A 185 2.30 1.66 -4.65
N SER A 186 3.33 1.24 -3.95
CA SER A 186 3.25 0.20 -2.93
C SER A 186 3.16 0.84 -1.55
N THR A 187 2.15 0.45 -0.76
CA THR A 187 1.89 0.95 0.58
C THR A 187 2.05 -0.14 1.63
N PRO A 188 2.25 0.20 2.92
CA PRO A 188 2.34 -0.79 3.98
C PRO A 188 1.10 -1.68 4.07
N ALA A 189 1.33 -2.96 4.31
CA ALA A 189 0.29 -3.90 4.66
C ALA A 189 0.20 -4.07 6.18
N PRO A 190 -0.99 -4.32 6.74
CA PRO A 190 -1.12 -4.78 8.11
C PRO A 190 -0.58 -6.20 8.23
N GLU A 191 -0.36 -6.64 9.46
CA GLU A 191 -0.07 -8.04 9.73
C GLU A 191 -1.19 -8.93 9.17
N LEU A 192 -0.77 -9.97 8.46
CA LEU A 192 -1.67 -10.84 7.73
C LEU A 192 -2.50 -11.68 8.71
N THR A 193 -3.78 -11.77 8.45
CA THR A 193 -4.72 -12.61 9.20
C THR A 193 -5.44 -13.59 8.27
N GLU A 194 -6.20 -14.50 8.82
CA GLU A 194 -7.06 -15.40 8.04
C GLU A 194 -8.20 -14.60 7.38
N PHE A 195 -8.36 -14.76 6.07
CA PHE A 195 -9.47 -14.13 5.31
C PHE A 195 -9.60 -14.73 3.91
N THR A 196 -10.67 -14.37 3.23
CA THR A 196 -10.94 -14.78 1.83
C THR A 196 -10.94 -13.58 0.90
N MET A 197 -10.27 -13.74 -0.24
CA MET A 197 -10.22 -12.75 -1.32
C MET A 197 -10.73 -13.33 -2.63
N ALA A 198 -11.61 -12.62 -3.31
CA ALA A 198 -12.05 -12.93 -4.67
C ALA A 198 -10.99 -12.43 -5.68
N VAL A 199 -10.66 -13.26 -6.67
CA VAL A 199 -9.61 -12.97 -7.66
C VAL A 199 -10.01 -13.37 -9.08
N THR A 200 -11.29 -13.57 -9.33
CA THR A 200 -11.80 -14.04 -10.65
C THR A 200 -11.25 -13.18 -11.79
N GLY A 201 -10.60 -13.82 -12.76
CA GLY A 201 -10.00 -13.16 -13.92
C GLY A 201 -8.64 -12.52 -13.66
N LEU A 202 -8.13 -12.56 -12.43
CA LEU A 202 -6.82 -12.07 -12.05
C LEU A 202 -5.89 -13.24 -11.73
N SER A 203 -4.59 -13.04 -11.96
CA SER A 203 -3.53 -13.96 -11.52
C SER A 203 -2.43 -13.17 -10.82
N PRO A 204 -2.73 -12.58 -9.64
CA PRO A 204 -1.77 -11.76 -8.95
C PRO A 204 -0.55 -12.56 -8.50
N LEU A 205 0.61 -11.88 -8.47
CA LEU A 205 1.77 -12.35 -7.75
C LEU A 205 1.65 -11.86 -6.31
N VAL A 206 1.36 -12.76 -5.39
CA VAL A 206 1.35 -12.47 -3.96
C VAL A 206 2.76 -12.62 -3.42
N VAL A 207 3.21 -11.61 -2.70
CA VAL A 207 4.51 -11.57 -2.04
C VAL A 207 4.27 -11.49 -0.55
N PHE A 208 4.77 -12.46 0.16
CA PHE A 208 4.76 -12.53 1.62
C PHE A 208 6.12 -12.05 2.14
N ALA A 209 6.10 -11.30 3.23
CA ALA A 209 7.28 -10.79 3.90
C ALA A 209 7.20 -11.07 5.40
N GLY A 210 8.29 -11.55 6.00
CA GLY A 210 8.37 -11.88 7.42
C GLY A 210 9.59 -12.73 7.72
N SER A 211 10.07 -12.75 8.98
CA SER A 211 11.24 -13.52 9.37
C SER A 211 11.05 -15.03 9.22
N GLU A 212 9.83 -15.51 9.44
CA GLU A 212 9.42 -16.90 9.23
C GLU A 212 8.04 -16.92 8.57
N ILE A 213 8.01 -17.27 7.29
CA ILE A 213 6.78 -17.32 6.50
C ILE A 213 6.24 -18.74 6.51
N ASN A 214 5.05 -18.94 7.05
CA ASN A 214 4.34 -20.20 7.06
C ASN A 214 2.84 -19.93 6.87
N VAL A 215 2.41 -19.93 5.62
CA VAL A 215 1.05 -19.57 5.23
C VAL A 215 0.39 -20.75 4.53
N ALA A 216 -0.80 -21.12 4.99
CA ALA A 216 -1.65 -22.10 4.30
C ALA A 216 -2.75 -21.37 3.52
N VAL A 217 -2.91 -21.74 2.26
CA VAL A 217 -3.88 -21.12 1.36
C VAL A 217 -4.75 -22.20 0.73
N GLU A 218 -6.06 -22.00 0.77
CA GLU A 218 -7.05 -22.79 0.04
C GLU A 218 -7.55 -21.99 -1.17
N VAL A 219 -7.44 -22.56 -2.36
CA VAL A 219 -7.84 -21.93 -3.62
C VAL A 219 -9.08 -22.60 -4.15
N THR A 220 -10.15 -21.83 -4.34
CA THR A 220 -11.36 -22.27 -5.02
C THR A 220 -11.26 -21.88 -6.49
N LEU A 221 -11.28 -22.86 -7.37
CA LEU A 221 -11.23 -22.67 -8.81
C LEU A 221 -12.62 -22.35 -9.40
N VAL A 222 -12.64 -21.77 -10.60
CA VAL A 222 -13.90 -21.45 -11.30
C VAL A 222 -14.82 -22.67 -11.55
N ASN A 223 -14.25 -23.88 -11.63
CA ASN A 223 -14.99 -25.14 -11.75
C ASN A 223 -15.45 -25.74 -10.41
N GLY A 224 -15.27 -25.02 -9.31
CA GLY A 224 -15.65 -25.45 -7.96
C GLY A 224 -14.64 -26.37 -7.27
N LYS A 225 -13.58 -26.82 -7.94
CA LYS A 225 -12.53 -27.60 -7.28
C LYS A 225 -11.75 -26.74 -6.31
N VAL A 226 -11.33 -27.36 -5.21
CA VAL A 226 -10.52 -26.73 -4.17
C VAL A 226 -9.14 -27.36 -4.16
N SER A 227 -8.10 -26.53 -4.10
CA SER A 227 -6.70 -26.94 -3.91
C SER A 227 -6.11 -26.26 -2.71
N ARG A 228 -5.17 -26.92 -2.03
CA ARG A 228 -4.47 -26.42 -0.87
C ARG A 228 -3.00 -26.23 -1.17
N ASN A 229 -2.45 -25.11 -0.75
CA ASN A 229 -1.05 -24.75 -0.93
C ASN A 229 -0.46 -24.33 0.41
N ALA A 230 0.79 -24.71 0.64
CA ALA A 230 1.58 -24.22 1.76
C ALA A 230 2.73 -23.36 1.21
N ILE A 231 2.79 -22.11 1.64
CA ILE A 231 3.85 -21.16 1.28
C ILE A 231 4.75 -21.04 2.48
N LYS A 232 6.04 -21.37 2.29
CA LYS A 232 7.06 -21.30 3.34
C LYS A 232 8.27 -20.57 2.83
N GLY A 233 8.96 -19.86 3.74
CA GLY A 233 10.18 -19.14 3.43
C GLY A 233 10.69 -18.35 4.62
N SER A 234 11.80 -17.68 4.43
CA SER A 234 12.34 -16.66 5.31
C SER A 234 12.47 -15.36 4.54
N ASP A 235 12.24 -14.26 5.22
CA ASP A 235 12.32 -12.88 4.71
C ASP A 235 11.32 -12.57 3.61
N ILE A 236 11.26 -13.36 2.54
CA ILE A 236 10.31 -13.23 1.45
C ILE A 236 9.89 -14.60 0.90
N ALA A 237 8.63 -14.72 0.52
CA ALA A 237 8.12 -15.82 -0.29
C ALA A 237 7.13 -15.29 -1.33
N THR A 238 7.12 -15.89 -2.51
CA THR A 238 6.25 -15.48 -3.60
C THR A 238 5.32 -16.61 -4.01
N TRP A 239 4.09 -16.27 -4.32
CA TRP A 239 3.11 -17.21 -4.81
C TRP A 239 2.24 -16.57 -5.89
N ARG A 240 2.20 -17.18 -7.06
CA ARG A 240 1.29 -16.74 -8.13
C ARG A 240 -0.03 -17.45 -8.00
N VAL A 241 -1.08 -16.67 -7.85
CA VAL A 241 -2.45 -17.20 -7.83
C VAL A 241 -2.77 -17.81 -9.19
N PRO A 242 -3.29 -19.06 -9.25
CA PRO A 242 -3.69 -19.68 -10.52
C PRO A 242 -4.69 -18.82 -11.29
N ALA A 243 -4.53 -18.70 -12.61
CA ALA A 243 -5.44 -17.91 -13.45
C ALA A 243 -6.89 -18.45 -13.43
N SER A 244 -7.08 -19.74 -13.12
CA SER A 244 -8.39 -20.36 -12.93
C SER A 244 -8.96 -20.19 -11.52
N ALA A 245 -8.31 -19.46 -10.63
CA ALA A 245 -8.83 -19.19 -9.29
C ALA A 245 -10.03 -18.24 -9.35
N ARG A 246 -11.07 -18.59 -8.63
CA ARG A 246 -12.22 -17.71 -8.33
C ARG A 246 -11.93 -16.89 -7.06
N SER A 247 -11.39 -17.55 -6.05
CA SER A 247 -11.00 -16.97 -4.78
C SER A 247 -9.86 -17.76 -4.14
N PHE A 248 -9.18 -17.15 -3.21
CA PHE A 248 -8.33 -17.87 -2.27
C PHE A 248 -8.66 -17.47 -0.84
N THR A 249 -8.47 -18.42 0.07
CA THR A 249 -8.65 -18.24 1.51
C THR A 249 -7.33 -18.52 2.19
N ILE A 250 -6.86 -17.58 2.98
CA ILE A 250 -5.74 -17.79 3.90
C ILE A 250 -6.32 -18.43 5.14
N THR A 251 -5.91 -19.67 5.43
CA THR A 251 -6.45 -20.50 6.52
C THR A 251 -5.50 -20.67 7.70
N LYS A 252 -4.26 -20.27 7.54
CA LYS A 252 -3.24 -20.24 8.58
C LYS A 252 -2.16 -19.24 8.21
N VAL A 253 -1.70 -18.49 9.19
CA VAL A 253 -0.63 -17.50 9.03
C VAL A 253 0.35 -17.63 10.19
N GLY A 254 1.67 -17.53 9.90
CA GLY A 254 2.71 -17.34 10.89
C GLY A 254 2.69 -15.91 11.45
N GLU A 255 3.25 -15.73 12.63
CA GLU A 255 3.36 -14.41 13.27
C GLU A 255 4.20 -13.44 12.42
N GLN A 256 3.92 -12.15 12.54
CA GLN A 256 4.64 -11.07 11.85
C GLN A 256 4.80 -11.31 10.34
N THR A 257 3.78 -11.88 9.72
CA THR A 257 3.74 -12.08 8.27
C THR A 257 2.89 -10.99 7.63
N TYR A 258 3.40 -10.40 6.58
CA TYR A 258 2.76 -9.34 5.79
C TYR A 258 2.63 -9.79 4.36
N ALA A 259 1.64 -9.30 3.63
CA ALA A 259 1.48 -9.68 2.24
C ALA A 259 0.95 -8.53 1.38
N GLY A 260 1.39 -8.52 0.12
CA GLY A 260 0.88 -7.64 -0.92
C GLY A 260 0.77 -8.39 -2.23
N ALA A 261 -0.02 -7.87 -3.14
CA ALA A 261 -0.24 -8.48 -4.43
C ALA A 261 0.05 -7.51 -5.57
N LEU A 262 0.74 -8.03 -6.59
CA LEU A 262 1.00 -7.34 -7.85
C LEU A 262 0.12 -7.95 -8.94
N VAL A 263 -0.63 -7.11 -9.62
CA VAL A 263 -1.37 -7.46 -10.82
C VAL A 263 -0.70 -6.79 -12.01
N SER A 264 -0.39 -7.55 -13.05
CA SER A 264 0.16 -7.02 -14.29
C SER A 264 -0.65 -7.49 -15.48
N SER A 265 -0.93 -6.59 -16.39
CA SER A 265 -1.59 -6.86 -17.67
C SER A 265 -0.89 -6.10 -18.79
N VAL A 266 -1.36 -6.27 -20.02
CA VAL A 266 -0.91 -5.44 -21.16
C VAL A 266 -1.26 -3.96 -21.00
N ASN A 267 -2.20 -3.63 -20.13
CA ASN A 267 -2.72 -2.27 -19.93
C ASN A 267 -2.12 -1.54 -18.72
N GLY A 268 -1.36 -2.22 -17.88
CA GLY A 268 -0.76 -1.58 -16.71
C GLY A 268 -0.35 -2.53 -15.61
N TYR A 269 0.07 -1.93 -14.53
CA TYR A 269 0.51 -2.58 -13.31
C TYR A 269 -0.34 -2.02 -12.14
N GLY A 270 -0.65 -2.85 -11.19
CA GLY A 270 -1.36 -2.43 -9.97
C GLY A 270 -0.82 -3.17 -8.76
N TYR A 271 -0.88 -2.51 -7.62
CA TYR A 271 -0.54 -3.05 -6.31
C TYR A 271 -1.73 -2.94 -5.36
N PHE A 272 -1.89 -3.91 -4.49
CA PHE A 272 -2.74 -3.76 -3.31
C PHE A 272 -2.14 -4.50 -2.10
N PRO A 273 -2.17 -3.88 -0.92
CA PRO A 273 -1.81 -4.56 0.31
C PRO A 273 -2.86 -5.62 0.59
N ILE A 274 -2.43 -6.81 1.00
CA ILE A 274 -3.38 -7.82 1.46
C ILE A 274 -3.73 -7.50 2.91
N ALA A 275 -4.95 -7.09 3.09
CA ALA A 275 -5.50 -6.71 4.39
C ALA A 275 -6.85 -7.39 4.59
N PRO A 276 -7.21 -7.78 5.81
CA PRO A 276 -8.58 -8.17 6.09
C PRO A 276 -9.51 -7.02 5.69
N GLY A 277 -10.65 -7.37 5.10
CA GLY A 277 -11.64 -6.37 4.73
C GLY A 277 -12.06 -5.53 5.95
N SER A 278 -12.67 -4.37 5.69
CA SER A 278 -13.18 -3.51 6.75
C SER A 278 -13.96 -4.32 7.77
N VAL A 279 -13.54 -4.27 9.04
CA VAL A 279 -14.27 -4.82 10.20
C VAL A 279 -15.59 -4.08 10.48
N LEU A 280 -16.08 -3.24 9.59
CA LEU A 280 -17.43 -2.69 9.65
C LEU A 280 -18.48 -3.78 9.41
N THR A 281 -18.31 -4.90 10.07
CA THR A 281 -19.10 -6.11 9.95
C THR A 281 -20.37 -5.97 10.72
N ARG A 282 -21.13 -5.34 10.99
CA ARG A 282 -22.43 -5.15 11.64
C ARG A 282 -22.47 -3.85 12.44
N VAL A 283 -23.28 -2.98 11.98
CA VAL A 283 -24.01 -2.11 12.91
C VAL A 283 -24.83 -3.09 13.76
N GLU A 284 -24.48 -3.29 15.02
CA GLU A 284 -25.43 -3.80 15.98
C GLU A 284 -26.57 -2.79 15.97
N ILE A 285 -27.68 -3.18 15.41
CA ILE A 285 -28.93 -2.45 15.59
C ILE A 285 -29.19 -2.58 17.10
N PRO A 286 -29.18 -1.47 17.86
CA PRO A 286 -29.50 -1.57 19.27
C PRO A 286 -30.87 -2.27 19.40
N ASP A 287 -30.95 -3.32 20.20
CA ASP A 287 -32.21 -3.94 20.49
C ASP A 287 -33.22 -2.85 20.93
N SER A 288 -34.35 -2.79 20.25
CA SER A 288 -35.38 -1.83 20.58
C SER A 288 -35.87 -2.12 22.00
N ASN A 289 -35.43 -1.29 22.94
CA ASN A 289 -35.88 -1.44 24.32
C ASN A 289 -37.28 -0.84 24.46
N ILE A 290 -38.31 -1.68 24.32
CA ILE A 290 -39.72 -1.33 24.46
C ILE A 290 -40.04 -0.69 25.84
N ARG A 291 -39.16 -0.85 26.83
CA ARG A 291 -39.32 -0.25 28.15
C ARG A 291 -39.11 1.27 28.19
N ILE A 292 -38.56 1.88 27.16
CA ILE A 292 -38.38 3.33 27.07
C ILE A 292 -39.66 4.04 26.61
N LEU A 293 -40.64 3.31 26.10
CA LEU A 293 -41.91 3.86 25.56
C LEU A 293 -43.09 3.86 26.55
N ASN A 294 -42.89 3.39 27.78
CA ASN A 294 -43.92 3.51 28.84
C ASN A 294 -43.39 4.44 29.93
N PRO A 295 -44.02 5.64 30.12
CA PRO A 295 -43.72 6.53 31.24
C PRO A 295 -44.17 5.92 32.59
#